data_0b81fd60721dac97e58d6c67c53491e4
#
_entry.id   0b81fd60721dac97e58d6c67c53491e4
#
_cell.length_a   1.000
_cell.length_b   1.000
_cell.length_c   1.000
_cell.angle_alpha   90.00
_cell.angle_beta   90.00
_cell.angle_gamma   90.00
#
_symmetry.space_group_name_H-M   'P 1'
#
loop_
_entity.id
_entity.type
_entity.pdbx_description
1 polymer ?
#
loop_
_entity_poly.entity_id
_entity_poly.type
_entity_poly.pdbx_seq_one_letter_code
_entity_poly.pdbx_strand_id
1 'polypeptide(L)'
;RFMAGLAYYLGARELGMGVARVGNGIPELQWDTIHRIHPTCGMVVPSFLIKLIEFAEKNQIDHNTCSMKKCVCIGEALRNPDFTLNTLGQRISEKWPSLQLYSTYASTEMQSSFTECSEFHGGHLQPELIIVEFLDDKNLPVKEGEPGEVTITTLGVEGMPLLRFKTGDICYQYTEPCVCGRNTIRLSSVLGRKGQMIKYKGTTLYPPALFDILDDIPRVKNYVVEVYTNKLGTDEILIRIGSDENSESFAKEIKDLFRSKIRVAPTIRFEPAEYISQIQMPPM
;
A
#
# COMPACT_ATOMS: atom_id res chain seq x y z
N ARG A 1 15.48 -10.27 -3.29
CA ARG A 1 16.57 -9.36 -3.69
C ARG A 1 15.98 -8.34 -4.66
N PHE A 2 15.40 -7.30 -4.12
CA PHE A 2 14.66 -6.30 -4.89
C PHE A 2 15.58 -5.16 -5.32
N MET A 3 15.38 -4.65 -6.54
CA MET A 3 16.12 -3.48 -7.07
C MET A 3 15.91 -2.23 -6.22
N ALA A 4 14.75 -2.06 -5.60
CA ALA A 4 14.46 -0.95 -4.69
C ALA A 4 15.56 -0.72 -3.66
N GLY A 5 16.05 -1.77 -2.98
CA GLY A 5 17.11 -1.64 -1.98
C GLY A 5 18.42 -1.10 -2.53
N LEU A 6 18.75 -1.35 -3.80
CA LEU A 6 19.93 -0.78 -4.46
C LEU A 6 19.67 0.65 -4.94
N ALA A 7 18.53 0.90 -5.57
CA ALA A 7 18.19 2.22 -6.12
C ALA A 7 18.15 3.29 -5.02
N TYR A 8 17.46 3.01 -3.92
CA TYR A 8 17.40 3.94 -2.79
C TYR A 8 18.75 4.12 -2.10
N TYR A 9 19.56 3.07 -2.00
CA TYR A 9 20.92 3.18 -1.47
C TYR A 9 21.78 4.11 -2.32
N LEU A 10 21.76 3.95 -3.64
CA LEU A 10 22.53 4.80 -4.55
C LEU A 10 22.03 6.24 -4.54
N GLY A 11 20.71 6.45 -4.59
CA GLY A 11 20.11 7.79 -4.52
C GLY A 11 20.43 8.51 -3.19
N ALA A 12 20.34 7.83 -2.06
CA ALA A 12 20.70 8.42 -0.78
C ALA A 12 22.19 8.78 -0.70
N ARG A 13 23.08 7.96 -1.25
CA ARG A 13 24.51 8.28 -1.35
C ARG A 13 24.77 9.48 -2.23
N GLU A 14 24.10 9.59 -3.37
CA GLU A 14 24.20 10.73 -4.27
C GLU A 14 23.78 12.04 -3.59
N LEU A 15 22.77 11.96 -2.70
CA LEU A 15 22.37 13.07 -1.84
C LEU A 15 23.36 13.38 -0.69
N GLY A 16 24.48 12.64 -0.57
CA GLY A 16 25.44 12.81 0.50
C GLY A 16 25.01 12.27 1.86
N MET A 17 24.02 11.38 1.88
CA MET A 17 23.51 10.77 3.13
C MET A 17 24.36 9.56 3.55
N GLY A 18 24.55 9.39 4.86
CA GLY A 18 25.00 8.12 5.43
C GLY A 18 23.92 7.06 5.32
N VAL A 19 24.23 5.87 4.82
CA VAL A 19 23.25 4.81 4.60
C VAL A 19 23.71 3.50 5.21
N ALA A 20 22.89 2.96 6.13
CA ALA A 20 23.04 1.60 6.63
C ALA A 20 22.08 0.65 5.91
N ARG A 21 22.61 -0.41 5.31
CA ARG A 21 21.83 -1.47 4.65
C ARG A 21 21.65 -2.66 5.60
N VAL A 22 20.55 -2.71 6.29
CA VAL A 22 20.28 -3.76 7.30
C VAL A 22 19.51 -4.93 6.71
N GLY A 23 18.86 -4.73 5.55
CA GLY A 23 17.94 -5.72 4.97
C GLY A 23 16.56 -5.67 5.62
N ASN A 24 15.74 -6.68 5.37
CA ASN A 24 14.40 -6.77 5.91
C ASN A 24 14.21 -8.08 6.69
N GLY A 25 13.20 -8.13 7.55
CA GLY A 25 12.71 -9.37 8.14
C GLY A 25 13.22 -9.72 9.54
N ILE A 26 14.18 -9.00 10.10
CA ILE A 26 14.70 -9.24 11.46
C ILE A 26 14.55 -7.96 12.32
N PRO A 27 13.47 -7.82 13.09
CA PRO A 27 13.23 -6.64 13.92
C PRO A 27 14.34 -6.34 14.93
N GLU A 28 14.90 -7.38 15.53
CA GLU A 28 16.02 -7.23 16.48
C GLU A 28 17.23 -6.53 15.86
N LEU A 29 17.65 -6.94 14.66
CA LEU A 29 18.77 -6.33 13.95
C LEU A 29 18.48 -4.86 13.57
N GLN A 30 17.23 -4.55 13.23
CA GLN A 30 16.82 -3.17 12.95
C GLN A 30 16.95 -2.30 14.20
N TRP A 31 16.44 -2.76 15.34
CA TRP A 31 16.54 -2.03 16.59
C TRP A 31 17.97 -1.88 17.11
N ASP A 32 18.80 -2.93 17.00
CA ASP A 32 20.23 -2.84 17.30
C ASP A 32 20.91 -1.75 16.44
N THR A 33 20.59 -1.72 15.14
CA THR A 33 21.11 -0.68 14.23
C THR A 33 20.59 0.71 14.60
N ILE A 34 19.30 0.88 14.88
CA ILE A 34 18.72 2.17 15.28
C ILE A 34 19.42 2.71 16.55
N HIS A 35 19.67 1.85 17.51
CA HIS A 35 20.34 2.24 18.76
C HIS A 35 21.81 2.60 18.58
N ARG A 36 22.53 1.94 17.67
CA ARG A 36 23.97 2.16 17.47
C ARG A 36 24.29 3.37 16.61
N ILE A 37 23.56 3.56 15.51
CA ILE A 37 23.90 4.60 14.53
C ILE A 37 22.96 5.79 14.50
N HIS A 38 21.87 5.74 15.28
CA HIS A 38 20.91 6.83 15.42
C HIS A 38 20.41 7.42 14.08
N PRO A 39 19.86 6.60 13.16
CA PRO A 39 19.36 7.09 11.88
C PRO A 39 18.18 8.04 12.10
N THR A 40 18.06 9.07 11.28
CA THR A 40 16.95 10.03 11.33
C THR A 40 15.80 9.66 10.42
N CYS A 41 16.07 8.84 9.40
CA CYS A 41 15.09 8.38 8.42
C CYS A 41 15.22 6.87 8.17
N GLY A 42 14.09 6.20 8.00
CA GLY A 42 13.99 4.81 7.55
C GLY A 42 13.35 4.71 6.17
N MET A 43 13.56 3.56 5.54
CA MET A 43 12.87 3.18 4.30
C MET A 43 12.39 1.74 4.46
N VAL A 44 11.07 1.54 4.50
CA VAL A 44 10.48 0.31 5.03
C VAL A 44 9.16 0.02 4.33
N VAL A 45 8.80 -1.25 4.26
CA VAL A 45 7.43 -1.67 3.93
C VAL A 45 6.52 -1.45 5.16
N PRO A 46 5.35 -0.81 5.03
CA PRO A 46 4.47 -0.48 6.17
C PRO A 46 4.17 -1.64 7.11
N SER A 47 3.84 -2.81 6.58
CA SER A 47 3.57 -3.99 7.42
C SER A 47 4.77 -4.42 8.27
N PHE A 48 5.99 -4.12 7.84
CA PHE A 48 7.18 -4.38 8.64
C PHE A 48 7.37 -3.38 9.79
N LEU A 49 6.85 -2.14 9.68
CA LEU A 49 6.81 -1.19 10.80
C LEU A 49 5.97 -1.73 11.96
N ILE A 50 4.85 -2.39 11.67
CA ILE A 50 4.05 -3.07 12.70
C ILE A 50 4.90 -4.11 13.45
N LYS A 51 5.68 -4.93 12.72
CA LYS A 51 6.57 -5.92 13.35
C LYS A 51 7.67 -5.26 14.20
N LEU A 52 8.19 -4.10 13.77
CA LEU A 52 9.15 -3.34 14.57
C LEU A 52 8.52 -2.80 15.86
N ILE A 53 7.30 -2.29 15.79
CA ILE A 53 6.54 -1.80 16.94
C ILE A 53 6.26 -2.96 17.91
N GLU A 54 5.71 -4.07 17.43
CA GLU A 54 5.41 -5.26 18.24
C GLU A 54 6.66 -5.82 18.94
N PHE A 55 7.80 -5.85 18.24
CA PHE A 55 9.07 -6.23 18.84
C PHE A 55 9.51 -5.25 19.92
N ALA A 56 9.39 -3.94 19.66
CA ALA A 56 9.74 -2.90 20.63
C ALA A 56 8.88 -2.99 21.89
N GLU A 57 7.56 -3.11 21.75
CA GLU A 57 6.61 -3.29 22.85
C GLU A 57 6.96 -4.53 23.68
N LYS A 58 7.21 -5.66 23.04
CA LYS A 58 7.58 -6.92 23.71
C LYS A 58 8.89 -6.83 24.49
N ASN A 59 9.86 -6.07 23.98
CA ASN A 59 11.20 -5.93 24.59
C ASN A 59 11.38 -4.64 25.37
N GLN A 60 10.28 -3.90 25.68
CA GLN A 60 10.29 -2.66 26.45
C GLN A 60 11.19 -1.57 25.85
N ILE A 61 11.29 -1.51 24.52
CA ILE A 61 12.01 -0.47 23.80
C ILE A 61 11.05 0.69 23.56
N ASP A 62 11.42 1.88 24.04
CA ASP A 62 10.66 3.10 23.76
C ASP A 62 10.98 3.61 22.34
N HIS A 63 10.18 3.14 21.39
CA HIS A 63 10.34 3.53 19.99
C HIS A 63 9.98 5.00 19.72
N ASN A 64 9.19 5.66 20.57
CA ASN A 64 8.82 7.07 20.39
C ASN A 64 9.97 8.04 20.65
N THR A 65 10.94 7.66 21.47
CA THR A 65 12.11 8.48 21.79
C THR A 65 13.32 8.20 20.89
N CYS A 66 13.26 7.20 20.01
CA CYS A 66 14.37 6.89 19.12
C CYS A 66 14.66 8.02 18.10
N SER A 67 15.83 7.96 17.48
CA SER A 67 16.33 8.97 16.52
C SER A 67 15.54 9.02 15.21
N MET A 68 14.89 7.92 14.80
CA MET A 68 14.15 7.82 13.55
C MET A 68 12.85 8.61 13.63
N LYS A 69 12.75 9.70 12.86
CA LYS A 69 11.60 10.62 12.85
C LYS A 69 10.84 10.62 11.54
N LYS A 70 11.42 10.07 10.48
CA LYS A 70 10.80 10.00 9.14
C LYS A 70 10.92 8.60 8.59
N CYS A 71 9.92 8.16 7.84
CA CYS A 71 9.94 6.89 7.16
C CYS A 71 9.35 7.01 5.77
N VAL A 72 10.12 6.66 4.74
CA VAL A 72 9.60 6.47 3.38
C VAL A 72 9.06 5.05 3.28
N CYS A 73 7.78 4.94 3.03
CA CYS A 73 7.03 3.69 3.01
C CYS A 73 6.85 3.23 1.56
N ILE A 74 7.31 2.02 1.27
CA ILE A 74 7.34 1.43 -0.08
C ILE A 74 6.56 0.12 -0.12
N GLY A 75 6.02 -0.21 -1.30
CA GLY A 75 5.45 -1.54 -1.61
C GLY A 75 4.04 -1.79 -1.10
N GLU A 76 3.53 -1.01 -0.18
CA GLU A 76 2.16 -1.10 0.34
C GLU A 76 1.55 0.29 0.47
N ALA A 77 0.23 0.41 0.30
CA ALA A 77 -0.47 1.66 0.48
C ALA A 77 -0.54 2.06 1.97
N LEU A 78 -0.32 3.35 2.24
CA LEU A 78 -0.50 3.96 3.56
C LEU A 78 -1.77 4.81 3.66
N ARG A 79 -2.30 5.23 2.51
CA ARG A 79 -3.39 6.19 2.44
C ARG A 79 -4.52 5.71 1.55
N ASN A 80 -5.68 6.20 1.87
CA ASN A 80 -6.85 6.19 1.00
C ASN A 80 -6.67 7.16 -0.19
N PRO A 81 -7.50 7.06 -1.23
CA PRO A 81 -7.42 7.99 -2.36
C PRO A 81 -7.61 9.46 -1.99
N ASP A 82 -8.34 9.76 -0.92
CA ASP A 82 -8.55 11.11 -0.37
C ASP A 82 -7.39 11.61 0.51
N PHE A 83 -6.26 10.92 0.50
CA PHE A 83 -5.03 11.18 1.26
C PHE A 83 -5.11 10.94 2.78
N THR A 84 -6.26 10.57 3.33
CA THR A 84 -6.34 10.11 4.72
C THR A 84 -5.55 8.82 4.91
N LEU A 85 -5.03 8.58 6.11
CA LEU A 85 -4.38 7.31 6.41
C LEU A 85 -5.40 6.17 6.31
N ASN A 86 -5.04 5.08 5.64
CA ASN A 86 -5.81 3.84 5.70
C ASN A 86 -5.62 3.13 7.04
N THR A 87 -6.28 2.02 7.28
CA THR A 87 -6.22 1.26 8.55
C THR A 87 -4.77 0.96 8.98
N LEU A 88 -3.92 0.52 8.05
CA LEU A 88 -2.51 0.22 8.34
C LEU A 88 -1.74 1.47 8.73
N GLY A 89 -1.90 2.55 7.97
CA GLY A 89 -1.26 3.85 8.26
C GLY A 89 -1.71 4.44 9.59
N GLN A 90 -3.01 4.38 9.91
CA GLN A 90 -3.56 4.82 11.20
C GLN A 90 -2.95 4.03 12.35
N ARG A 91 -2.95 2.71 12.27
CA ARG A 91 -2.40 1.82 13.30
C ARG A 91 -0.91 2.10 13.57
N ILE A 92 -0.11 2.37 12.54
CA ILE A 92 1.29 2.76 12.71
C ILE A 92 1.39 4.13 13.38
N SER A 93 0.63 5.12 12.92
CA SER A 93 0.66 6.48 13.44
C SER A 93 0.20 6.58 14.89
N GLU A 94 -0.80 5.79 15.30
CA GLU A 94 -1.26 5.72 16.69
C GLU A 94 -0.21 5.13 17.62
N LYS A 95 0.46 4.06 17.19
CA LYS A 95 1.47 3.37 17.99
C LYS A 95 2.84 4.09 17.99
N TRP A 96 3.17 4.76 16.91
CA TRP A 96 4.44 5.49 16.75
C TRP A 96 4.21 6.94 16.30
N PRO A 97 3.56 7.79 17.12
CA PRO A 97 3.16 9.15 16.75
C PRO A 97 4.34 10.10 16.46
N SER A 98 5.54 9.78 16.93
CA SER A 98 6.74 10.58 16.63
C SER A 98 7.33 10.30 15.24
N LEU A 99 6.81 9.30 14.49
CA LEU A 99 7.29 8.90 13.17
C LEU A 99 6.41 9.48 12.07
N GLN A 100 6.95 10.35 11.23
CA GLN A 100 6.27 10.85 10.03
C GLN A 100 6.36 9.83 8.88
N LEU A 101 5.22 9.46 8.31
CA LEU A 101 5.11 8.46 7.26
C LEU A 101 4.93 9.13 5.89
N TYR A 102 5.79 8.80 4.93
CA TYR A 102 5.74 9.28 3.56
C TYR A 102 5.46 8.11 2.62
N SER A 103 4.35 8.15 1.90
CA SER A 103 4.01 7.13 0.92
C SER A 103 4.81 7.31 -0.36
N THR A 104 5.15 6.20 -0.99
CA THR A 104 5.78 6.22 -2.30
C THR A 104 5.23 5.10 -3.19
N TYR A 105 4.86 5.47 -4.42
CA TYR A 105 4.51 4.54 -5.48
C TYR A 105 5.69 4.45 -6.46
N ALA A 106 6.18 3.24 -6.69
CA ALA A 106 7.31 2.99 -7.57
C ALA A 106 7.22 1.57 -8.16
N SER A 107 7.77 1.37 -9.32
CA SER A 107 8.07 0.05 -9.86
C SER A 107 9.47 0.02 -10.48
N THR A 108 10.04 -1.17 -10.59
CA THR A 108 11.36 -1.35 -11.21
C THR A 108 11.32 -0.93 -12.68
N GLU A 109 10.21 -1.18 -13.36
CA GLU A 109 10.00 -0.91 -14.79
C GLU A 109 10.03 0.59 -15.08
N MET A 110 9.37 1.40 -14.23
CA MET A 110 9.33 2.86 -14.46
C MET A 110 10.63 3.59 -14.09
N GLN A 111 11.54 2.95 -13.36
CA GLN A 111 12.84 3.49 -12.92
C GLN A 111 12.74 4.84 -12.20
N SER A 112 11.58 5.16 -11.69
CA SER A 112 11.24 6.38 -10.97
C SER A 112 10.24 6.09 -9.87
N SER A 113 9.89 7.11 -9.11
CA SER A 113 8.88 7.00 -8.06
C SER A 113 8.04 8.26 -7.99
N PHE A 114 6.81 8.08 -7.52
CA PHE A 114 5.92 9.15 -7.09
C PHE A 114 5.91 9.15 -5.56
N THR A 115 6.66 10.07 -4.97
CA THR A 115 6.81 10.15 -3.52
C THR A 115 6.13 11.39 -2.97
N GLU A 116 5.48 11.26 -1.83
CA GLU A 116 4.82 12.37 -1.12
C GLU A 116 5.82 13.44 -0.69
N CYS A 117 5.35 14.68 -0.64
CA CYS A 117 6.00 15.78 0.06
C CYS A 117 5.50 15.88 1.51
N SER A 118 5.91 16.96 2.23
CA SER A 118 5.50 17.24 3.60
C SER A 118 4.00 17.51 3.78
N GLU A 119 3.27 17.73 2.72
CA GLU A 119 1.82 17.98 2.76
C GLU A 119 0.99 16.70 2.72
N PHE A 120 1.60 15.57 2.39
CA PHE A 120 0.97 14.24 2.36
C PHE A 120 -0.23 14.10 1.42
N HIS A 121 -0.26 14.89 0.35
CA HIS A 121 -1.35 14.95 -0.63
C HIS A 121 -0.99 14.30 -1.96
N GLY A 122 -0.59 13.03 -1.92
CA GLY A 122 -0.23 12.22 -3.09
C GLY A 122 1.21 12.34 -3.54
N GLY A 123 1.65 11.35 -4.32
CA GLY A 123 3.01 11.26 -4.84
C GLY A 123 3.24 12.16 -6.04
N HIS A 124 4.29 12.96 -6.01
CA HIS A 124 4.67 13.89 -7.09
C HIS A 124 5.32 13.18 -8.26
N LEU A 125 4.94 13.57 -9.49
CA LEU A 125 5.61 13.19 -10.72
C LEU A 125 7.02 13.81 -10.78
N GLN A 126 7.97 13.06 -11.34
CA GLN A 126 9.29 13.55 -11.77
C GLN A 126 9.28 13.73 -13.30
N PRO A 127 8.90 14.90 -13.83
CA PRO A 127 8.61 15.08 -15.25
C PRO A 127 9.84 14.99 -16.15
N GLU A 128 11.03 15.13 -15.59
CA GLU A 128 12.31 14.95 -16.30
C GLU A 128 12.68 13.47 -16.51
N LEU A 129 12.04 12.55 -15.79
CA LEU A 129 12.35 11.11 -15.84
C LEU A 129 11.28 10.30 -16.56
N ILE A 130 10.02 10.70 -16.44
CA ILE A 130 8.89 9.95 -17.01
C ILE A 130 7.75 10.88 -17.46
N ILE A 131 7.04 10.47 -18.51
CA ILE A 131 5.71 10.98 -18.84
C ILE A 131 4.69 10.02 -18.26
N VAL A 132 3.62 10.53 -17.66
CA VAL A 132 2.51 9.73 -17.15
C VAL A 132 1.20 10.09 -17.83
N GLU A 133 0.43 9.07 -18.17
CA GLU A 133 -0.93 9.16 -18.69
C GLU A 133 -1.85 8.31 -17.80
N PHE A 134 -3.11 8.72 -17.68
CA PHE A 134 -4.16 7.95 -16.98
C PHE A 134 -5.22 7.59 -18.01
N LEU A 135 -5.31 6.30 -18.34
CA LEU A 135 -6.10 5.84 -19.48
C LEU A 135 -7.30 5.00 -19.05
N ASP A 136 -8.39 5.15 -19.79
CA ASP A 136 -9.56 4.28 -19.70
C ASP A 136 -9.37 2.94 -20.44
N ASP A 137 -10.42 2.12 -20.51
CA ASP A 137 -10.41 0.84 -21.22
C ASP A 137 -10.27 0.98 -22.75
N LYS A 138 -10.53 2.16 -23.30
CA LYS A 138 -10.38 2.48 -24.73
C LYS A 138 -9.03 3.13 -25.03
N ASN A 139 -8.13 3.21 -24.05
CA ASN A 139 -6.83 3.89 -24.15
C ASN A 139 -6.93 5.42 -24.37
N LEU A 140 -8.02 6.02 -23.98
CA LEU A 140 -8.21 7.47 -23.99
C LEU A 140 -7.92 8.04 -22.60
N PRO A 141 -7.40 9.29 -22.51
CA PRO A 141 -7.20 9.94 -21.24
C PRO A 141 -8.51 10.07 -20.45
N VAL A 142 -8.47 9.72 -19.17
CA VAL A 142 -9.61 9.92 -18.26
C VAL A 142 -9.75 11.39 -17.88
N LYS A 143 -10.95 11.79 -17.48
CA LYS A 143 -11.19 13.13 -16.94
C LYS A 143 -10.65 13.23 -15.52
N GLU A 144 -10.41 14.45 -15.07
CA GLU A 144 -10.07 14.74 -13.69
C GLU A 144 -11.18 14.21 -12.75
N GLY A 145 -10.75 13.56 -11.66
CA GLY A 145 -11.66 12.89 -10.73
C GLY A 145 -12.12 11.50 -11.16
N GLU A 146 -11.74 11.03 -12.34
CA GLU A 146 -11.95 9.65 -12.78
C GLU A 146 -10.69 8.81 -12.58
N PRO A 147 -10.83 7.53 -12.14
CA PRO A 147 -9.69 6.64 -12.02
C PRO A 147 -9.22 6.18 -13.41
N GLY A 148 -7.90 6.14 -13.60
CA GLY A 148 -7.29 5.67 -14.85
C GLY A 148 -6.15 4.71 -14.62
N GLU A 149 -5.88 3.88 -15.64
CA GLU A 149 -4.71 3.00 -15.66
C GLU A 149 -3.45 3.84 -15.84
N VAL A 150 -2.56 3.77 -14.85
CA VAL A 150 -1.26 4.46 -14.90
C VAL A 150 -0.45 3.89 -16.06
N THR A 151 -0.18 4.74 -17.04
CA THR A 151 0.57 4.39 -18.25
C THR A 151 1.78 5.33 -18.32
N ILE A 152 2.98 4.78 -18.45
CA ILE A 152 4.22 5.53 -18.37
C ILE A 152 5.05 5.44 -19.65
N THR A 153 5.78 6.52 -19.93
CA THR A 153 6.86 6.55 -20.91
C THR A 153 8.13 6.99 -20.20
N THR A 154 9.17 6.15 -20.24
CA THR A 154 10.46 6.48 -19.60
C THR A 154 11.27 7.42 -20.49
N LEU A 155 11.95 8.40 -19.88
CA LEU A 155 12.80 9.36 -20.58
C LEU A 155 14.27 9.07 -20.26
N GLY A 156 15.15 9.18 -21.27
CA GLY A 156 16.59 8.96 -21.11
C GLY A 156 17.03 7.54 -20.81
N VAL A 157 16.15 6.55 -20.95
CA VAL A 157 16.46 5.13 -20.75
C VAL A 157 16.83 4.50 -22.09
N GLU A 158 18.07 4.05 -22.21
CA GLU A 158 18.59 3.47 -23.47
C GLU A 158 18.45 1.94 -23.53
N GLY A 159 18.69 1.23 -22.42
CA GLY A 159 18.75 -0.23 -22.40
C GLY A 159 17.40 -0.91 -22.64
N MET A 160 16.33 -0.39 -22.00
CA MET A 160 14.95 -0.86 -22.19
C MET A 160 13.99 0.32 -22.04
N PRO A 161 13.87 1.16 -23.09
CA PRO A 161 12.93 2.28 -23.08
C PRO A 161 11.49 1.75 -23.10
N LEU A 162 10.64 2.29 -22.23
CA LEU A 162 9.22 1.97 -22.20
C LEU A 162 8.43 3.11 -22.84
N LEU A 163 7.63 2.78 -23.85
CA LEU A 163 6.73 3.71 -24.53
C LEU A 163 5.29 3.30 -24.23
N ARG A 164 4.55 4.19 -23.53
CA ARG A 164 3.17 3.98 -23.12
C ARG A 164 2.96 2.62 -22.45
N PHE A 165 3.86 2.28 -21.54
CA PHE A 165 3.80 1.03 -20.77
C PHE A 165 2.68 1.11 -19.74
N LYS A 166 1.73 0.20 -19.84
CA LYS A 166 0.61 0.05 -18.92
C LYS A 166 1.06 -0.72 -17.69
N THR A 167 1.03 -0.07 -16.53
CA THR A 167 1.44 -0.69 -15.27
C THR A 167 0.44 -1.71 -14.75
N GLY A 168 -0.82 -1.59 -15.20
CA GLY A 168 -1.95 -2.33 -14.66
C GLY A 168 -2.49 -1.74 -13.35
N ASP A 169 -1.86 -0.71 -12.79
CA ASP A 169 -2.28 -0.07 -11.56
C ASP A 169 -3.27 1.07 -11.86
N ILE A 170 -4.32 1.19 -11.08
CA ILE A 170 -5.37 2.20 -11.23
C ILE A 170 -5.20 3.27 -10.14
N CYS A 171 -5.11 4.53 -10.55
CA CYS A 171 -4.97 5.68 -9.66
C CYS A 171 -5.87 6.84 -10.10
N TYR A 172 -6.08 7.79 -9.18
CA TYR A 172 -6.56 9.14 -9.52
C TYR A 172 -5.35 10.04 -9.81
N GLN A 173 -5.55 11.00 -10.72
CA GLN A 173 -4.63 12.11 -10.95
C GLN A 173 -5.12 13.37 -10.26
N TYR A 174 -4.18 14.22 -9.83
CA TYR A 174 -4.43 15.55 -9.27
C TYR A 174 -3.52 16.54 -9.99
N THR A 175 -4.11 17.52 -10.64
CA THR A 175 -3.42 18.49 -11.51
C THR A 175 -3.21 19.84 -10.86
N GLU A 176 -3.98 20.13 -9.80
CA GLU A 176 -3.86 21.39 -9.08
C GLU A 176 -2.50 21.50 -8.36
N PRO A 177 -1.93 22.72 -8.27
CA PRO A 177 -0.67 22.97 -7.59
C PRO A 177 -0.71 22.50 -6.13
N CYS A 178 0.37 21.86 -5.70
CA CYS A 178 0.52 21.45 -4.30
C CYS A 178 0.92 22.64 -3.41
N VAL A 179 0.42 22.67 -2.19
CA VAL A 179 0.81 23.67 -1.17
C VAL A 179 2.32 23.69 -0.90
N CYS A 180 3.04 22.59 -1.15
CA CYS A 180 4.50 22.53 -1.09
C CYS A 180 5.24 23.38 -2.14
N GLY A 181 4.51 24.03 -3.05
CA GLY A 181 5.04 24.87 -4.13
C GLY A 181 5.30 24.14 -5.46
N ARG A 182 5.17 22.81 -5.52
CA ARG A 182 5.30 22.06 -6.78
C ARG A 182 3.98 22.11 -7.55
N ASN A 183 4.11 22.21 -8.87
CA ASN A 183 3.00 22.19 -9.84
C ASN A 183 2.96 20.91 -10.69
N THR A 184 3.75 19.90 -10.33
CA THR A 184 3.74 18.61 -11.02
C THR A 184 2.48 17.81 -10.67
N ILE A 185 2.00 17.00 -11.61
CA ILE A 185 0.90 16.04 -11.37
C ILE A 185 1.23 15.19 -10.15
N ARG A 186 0.21 14.93 -9.35
CA ARG A 186 0.29 13.99 -8.21
C ARG A 186 -0.64 12.80 -8.45
N LEU A 187 -0.24 11.65 -7.91
CA LEU A 187 -1.03 10.43 -7.92
C LEU A 187 -1.62 10.15 -6.54
N SER A 188 -2.83 9.60 -6.51
CA SER A 188 -3.36 8.96 -5.31
C SER A 188 -2.55 7.70 -4.94
N SER A 189 -2.88 7.09 -3.81
CA SER A 189 -2.59 5.67 -3.60
C SER A 189 -3.20 4.82 -4.72
N VAL A 190 -2.60 3.64 -4.98
CA VAL A 190 -3.13 2.67 -5.93
C VAL A 190 -4.46 2.13 -5.40
N LEU A 191 -5.53 2.31 -6.18
CA LEU A 191 -6.86 1.75 -5.88
C LEU A 191 -6.85 0.23 -5.97
N GLY A 192 -6.08 -0.31 -6.90
CA GLY A 192 -5.91 -1.72 -7.17
C GLY A 192 -5.38 -1.97 -8.56
N ARG A 193 -5.27 -3.23 -8.93
CA ARG A 193 -4.82 -3.63 -10.27
C ARG A 193 -6.00 -3.91 -11.18
N LYS A 194 -5.89 -3.48 -12.43
CA LYS A 194 -6.91 -3.69 -13.47
C LYS A 194 -7.28 -5.17 -13.63
N GLY A 195 -6.30 -6.07 -13.62
CA GLY A 195 -6.50 -7.51 -13.68
C GLY A 195 -7.12 -8.15 -12.43
N GLN A 196 -7.25 -7.39 -11.34
CA GLN A 196 -7.85 -7.83 -10.07
C GLN A 196 -9.16 -7.08 -9.76
N MET A 197 -9.70 -6.38 -10.73
CA MET A 197 -10.96 -5.67 -10.60
C MET A 197 -12.11 -6.67 -10.43
N ILE A 198 -12.92 -6.45 -9.40
CA ILE A 198 -14.08 -7.28 -9.05
C ILE A 198 -15.35 -6.55 -9.50
N LYS A 199 -16.17 -7.20 -10.30
CA LYS A 199 -17.48 -6.67 -10.75
C LYS A 199 -18.61 -7.31 -9.96
N TYR A 200 -18.91 -6.74 -8.79
CA TYR A 200 -19.93 -7.24 -7.89
C TYR A 200 -21.23 -6.45 -8.02
N LYS A 201 -22.30 -7.08 -8.56
CA LYS A 201 -23.67 -6.52 -8.67
C LYS A 201 -23.71 -5.06 -9.18
N GLY A 202 -22.94 -4.76 -10.21
CA GLY A 202 -22.88 -3.41 -10.80
C GLY A 202 -21.92 -2.43 -10.11
N THR A 203 -21.27 -2.84 -9.04
CA THR A 203 -20.22 -2.06 -8.36
C THR A 203 -18.84 -2.59 -8.76
N THR A 204 -17.93 -1.68 -9.09
CA THR A 204 -16.52 -2.02 -9.32
C THR A 204 -15.74 -1.88 -8.02
N LEU A 205 -15.02 -2.91 -7.65
CA LEU A 205 -14.23 -3.00 -6.43
C LEU A 205 -12.81 -3.47 -6.75
N TYR A 206 -11.90 -3.16 -5.85
CA TYR A 206 -10.53 -3.66 -5.86
C TYR A 206 -10.20 -4.34 -4.53
N PRO A 207 -9.38 -5.41 -4.52
CA PRO A 207 -9.03 -6.14 -3.31
C PRO A 207 -8.59 -5.27 -2.12
N PRO A 208 -7.77 -4.21 -2.28
CA PRO A 208 -7.37 -3.37 -1.15
C PRO A 208 -8.53 -2.79 -0.34
N ALA A 209 -9.65 -2.46 -0.97
CA ALA A 209 -10.82 -1.94 -0.27
C ALA A 209 -11.51 -2.99 0.64
N LEU A 210 -11.39 -4.28 0.28
CA LEU A 210 -11.89 -5.37 1.13
C LEU A 210 -10.92 -5.65 2.28
N PHE A 211 -9.62 -5.59 2.00
CA PHE A 211 -8.58 -5.84 3.01
C PHE A 211 -8.60 -4.77 4.10
N ASP A 212 -8.71 -3.50 3.73
CA ASP A 212 -8.78 -2.39 4.69
C ASP A 212 -9.94 -2.55 5.69
N ILE A 213 -11.10 -3.06 5.24
CA ILE A 213 -12.22 -3.34 6.12
C ILE A 213 -11.93 -4.50 7.08
N LEU A 214 -11.30 -5.57 6.58
CA LEU A 214 -11.00 -6.76 7.40
C LEU A 214 -9.90 -6.49 8.42
N ASP A 215 -8.89 -5.71 8.03
CA ASP A 215 -7.78 -5.32 8.89
C ASP A 215 -8.21 -4.40 10.05
N ASP A 216 -9.33 -3.67 9.87
CA ASP A 216 -9.93 -2.79 10.89
C ASP A 216 -10.73 -3.56 11.96
N ILE A 217 -10.94 -4.88 11.80
CA ILE A 217 -11.71 -5.70 12.73
C ILE A 217 -10.77 -6.48 13.67
N PRO A 218 -10.60 -6.09 14.96
CA PRO A 218 -9.63 -6.71 15.87
C PRO A 218 -9.84 -8.21 16.10
N ARG A 219 -11.06 -8.72 15.93
CA ARG A 219 -11.42 -10.13 16.09
C ARG A 219 -11.08 -11.00 14.89
N VAL A 220 -10.72 -10.40 13.74
CA VAL A 220 -10.22 -11.07 12.54
C VAL A 220 -8.71 -11.25 12.68
N LYS A 221 -8.23 -12.49 12.78
CA LYS A 221 -6.80 -12.81 12.92
C LYS A 221 -6.11 -12.89 11.57
N ASN A 222 -6.76 -13.54 10.63
CA ASN A 222 -6.31 -13.67 9.23
C ASN A 222 -7.52 -14.01 8.34
N TYR A 223 -7.36 -13.88 7.03
CA TYR A 223 -8.44 -14.13 6.10
C TYR A 223 -7.93 -14.46 4.69
N VAL A 224 -8.80 -15.08 3.89
CA VAL A 224 -8.62 -15.24 2.44
C VAL A 224 -9.88 -14.73 1.76
N VAL A 225 -9.71 -13.90 0.74
CA VAL A 225 -10.81 -13.42 -0.11
C VAL A 225 -10.79 -14.20 -1.41
N GLU A 226 -11.83 -14.96 -1.65
CA GLU A 226 -12.04 -15.72 -2.89
C GLU A 226 -13.08 -14.99 -3.75
N VAL A 227 -12.75 -14.79 -5.01
CA VAL A 227 -13.65 -14.20 -5.99
C VAL A 227 -13.87 -15.21 -7.10
N TYR A 228 -15.12 -15.48 -7.42
CA TYR A 228 -15.51 -16.38 -8.50
C TYR A 228 -16.68 -15.82 -9.29
N THR A 229 -16.68 -16.02 -10.58
CA THR A 229 -17.75 -15.58 -11.46
C THR A 229 -18.87 -16.63 -11.44
N ASN A 230 -20.08 -16.23 -11.12
CA ASN A 230 -21.25 -17.11 -11.09
C ASN A 230 -21.79 -17.38 -12.51
N LYS A 231 -22.81 -18.25 -12.62
CA LYS A 231 -23.44 -18.62 -13.90
C LYS A 231 -24.08 -17.44 -14.66
N LEU A 232 -24.32 -16.32 -13.99
CA LEU A 232 -24.90 -15.10 -14.57
C LEU A 232 -23.82 -14.12 -15.04
N GLY A 233 -22.52 -14.48 -14.93
CA GLY A 233 -21.40 -13.62 -15.32
C GLY A 233 -21.12 -12.48 -14.33
N THR A 234 -21.62 -12.57 -13.11
CA THR A 234 -21.31 -11.63 -12.01
C THR A 234 -20.37 -12.26 -11.00
N ASP A 235 -19.47 -11.44 -10.43
CA ASP A 235 -18.55 -11.92 -9.42
C ASP A 235 -19.27 -12.08 -8.07
N GLU A 236 -18.92 -13.16 -7.38
CA GLU A 236 -19.32 -13.45 -6.01
C GLU A 236 -18.09 -13.39 -5.12
N ILE A 237 -18.25 -12.90 -3.89
CA ILE A 237 -17.16 -12.75 -2.95
C ILE A 237 -17.42 -13.66 -1.75
N LEU A 238 -16.49 -14.58 -1.51
CA LEU A 238 -16.43 -15.40 -0.31
C LEU A 238 -15.23 -14.95 0.52
N ILE A 239 -15.45 -14.58 1.77
CA ILE A 239 -14.41 -14.25 2.73
C ILE A 239 -14.32 -15.37 3.76
N ARG A 240 -13.17 -16.03 3.79
CA ARG A 240 -12.83 -17.06 4.78
C ARG A 240 -12.02 -16.41 5.88
N ILE A 241 -12.49 -16.49 7.11
CA ILE A 241 -11.96 -15.72 8.24
C ILE A 241 -11.48 -16.67 9.33
N GLY A 242 -10.23 -16.48 9.74
CA GLY A 242 -9.69 -17.07 10.97
C GLY A 242 -10.01 -16.17 12.16
N SER A 243 -10.84 -16.66 13.07
CA SER A 243 -11.24 -15.95 14.30
C SER A 243 -11.54 -16.95 15.40
N ASP A 244 -11.40 -16.52 16.66
CA ASP A 244 -11.87 -17.32 17.82
C ASP A 244 -13.39 -17.24 17.97
N GLU A 245 -14.01 -16.22 17.39
CA GLU A 245 -15.46 -16.05 17.34
C GLU A 245 -16.01 -16.47 15.97
N ASN A 246 -16.97 -17.37 15.96
CA ASN A 246 -17.60 -17.90 14.73
C ASN A 246 -19.13 -17.78 14.74
N SER A 247 -19.68 -16.81 15.49
CA SER A 247 -21.12 -16.62 15.64
C SER A 247 -21.77 -16.02 14.38
N GLU A 248 -23.06 -16.34 14.17
CA GLU A 248 -23.86 -15.71 13.11
C GLU A 248 -24.00 -14.19 13.32
N SER A 249 -24.04 -13.73 14.57
CA SER A 249 -24.04 -12.30 14.91
C SER A 249 -22.78 -11.59 14.43
N PHE A 250 -21.62 -12.20 14.61
CA PHE A 250 -20.35 -11.66 14.12
C PHE A 250 -20.27 -11.66 12.58
N ALA A 251 -20.74 -12.73 11.93
CA ALA A 251 -20.84 -12.75 10.47
C ALA A 251 -21.76 -11.63 9.94
N LYS A 252 -22.88 -11.36 10.63
CA LYS A 252 -23.79 -10.27 10.28
C LYS A 252 -23.12 -8.91 10.45
N GLU A 253 -22.45 -8.69 11.58
CA GLU A 253 -21.69 -7.44 11.85
C GLU A 253 -20.69 -7.14 10.74
N ILE A 254 -19.88 -8.12 10.33
CA ILE A 254 -18.95 -7.98 9.21
C ILE A 254 -19.69 -7.61 7.92
N LYS A 255 -20.76 -8.32 7.58
CA LYS A 255 -21.55 -8.02 6.38
C LYS A 255 -22.14 -6.60 6.39
N ASP A 256 -22.60 -6.14 7.54
CA ASP A 256 -23.20 -4.81 7.69
C ASP A 256 -22.10 -3.73 7.56
N LEU A 257 -20.89 -3.98 8.06
CA LEU A 257 -19.73 -3.11 7.88
C LEU A 257 -19.34 -2.99 6.39
N PHE A 258 -19.28 -4.12 5.68
CA PHE A 258 -19.03 -4.13 4.23
C PHE A 258 -20.12 -3.38 3.45
N ARG A 259 -21.39 -3.54 3.81
CA ARG A 259 -22.48 -2.79 3.19
C ARG A 259 -22.36 -1.29 3.40
N SER A 260 -22.00 -0.86 4.62
CA SER A 260 -21.88 0.55 4.95
C SER A 260 -20.69 1.22 4.26
N LYS A 261 -19.53 0.55 4.22
CA LYS A 261 -18.30 1.13 3.67
C LYS A 261 -18.22 1.03 2.13
N ILE A 262 -18.59 -0.10 1.54
CA ILE A 262 -18.40 -0.36 0.10
C ILE A 262 -19.63 -0.90 -0.64
N ARG A 263 -20.79 -0.91 0.02
CA ARG A 263 -22.08 -1.37 -0.55
C ARG A 263 -22.09 -2.82 -1.06
N VAL A 264 -21.28 -3.67 -0.45
CA VAL A 264 -21.14 -5.10 -0.78
C VAL A 264 -21.59 -5.96 0.39
N ALA A 265 -22.12 -7.13 0.11
CA ALA A 265 -22.49 -8.13 1.13
C ALA A 265 -21.83 -9.48 0.79
N PRO A 266 -20.58 -9.70 1.19
CA PRO A 266 -19.87 -10.94 0.90
C PRO A 266 -20.48 -12.12 1.66
N THR A 267 -20.21 -13.32 1.18
CA THR A 267 -20.41 -14.54 1.97
C THR A 267 -19.27 -14.67 2.97
N ILE A 268 -19.60 -14.90 4.25
CA ILE A 268 -18.60 -15.09 5.31
C ILE A 268 -18.58 -16.56 5.73
N ARG A 269 -17.39 -17.12 5.87
CA ARG A 269 -17.14 -18.45 6.42
C ARG A 269 -16.02 -18.36 7.45
N PHE A 270 -16.30 -18.83 8.68
CA PHE A 270 -15.27 -18.94 9.71
C PHE A 270 -14.53 -20.28 9.61
N GLU A 271 -13.25 -20.24 9.81
CA GLU A 271 -12.35 -21.40 9.80
C GLU A 271 -11.24 -21.22 10.84
N PRO A 272 -10.54 -22.31 11.24
CA PRO A 272 -9.40 -22.20 12.15
C PRO A 272 -8.30 -21.27 11.57
N ALA A 273 -7.75 -20.39 12.40
CA ALA A 273 -6.73 -19.44 11.96
C ALA A 273 -5.48 -20.12 11.39
N GLU A 274 -5.09 -21.28 11.95
CA GLU A 274 -3.98 -22.08 11.45
C GLU A 274 -4.23 -22.59 10.02
N TYR A 275 -5.47 -22.97 9.72
CA TYR A 275 -5.84 -23.43 8.37
C TYR A 275 -5.79 -22.26 7.36
N ILE A 276 -6.31 -21.09 7.73
CA ILE A 276 -6.20 -19.89 6.90
C ILE A 276 -4.74 -19.52 6.64
N SER A 277 -3.87 -19.58 7.65
CA SER A 277 -2.44 -19.32 7.49
C SER A 277 -1.76 -20.27 6.50
N GLN A 278 -2.14 -21.55 6.47
CA GLN A 278 -1.62 -22.52 5.51
C GLN A 278 -2.03 -22.21 4.07
N ILE A 279 -3.24 -21.69 3.85
CA ILE A 279 -3.73 -21.31 2.52
C ILE A 279 -3.06 -20.01 2.02
N GLN A 280 -2.80 -19.07 2.94
CA GLN A 280 -2.12 -17.81 2.61
C GLN A 280 -0.65 -18.02 2.20
N MET A 281 -0.02 -19.05 2.74
CA MET A 281 1.35 -19.44 2.42
C MET A 281 1.34 -20.85 1.83
N PRO A 282 1.06 -21.02 0.53
CA PRO A 282 1.18 -22.33 -0.08
C PRO A 282 2.62 -22.84 0.11
N PRO A 283 2.84 -24.15 0.30
CA PRO A 283 4.18 -24.73 0.46
C PRO A 283 5.05 -24.35 -0.75
N MET A 284 6.26 -23.90 -0.48
CA MET A 284 7.30 -23.64 -1.49
C MET A 284 7.67 -24.91 -2.23
#